data_1be8c49bef9af65cc210d30f3da87a6a
#
_entry.id   1be8c49bef9af65cc210d30f3da87a6a
#
_cell.length_a   1.000
_cell.length_b   1.000
_cell.length_c   1.000
_cell.angle_alpha   90.00
_cell.angle_beta   90.00
_cell.angle_gamma   90.00
#
_symmetry.space_group_name_H-M   'P 1'
#
loop_
_entity.id
_entity.type
_entity.pdbx_description
1 polymer ?
#
loop_
_entity_poly.entity_id
_entity_poly.type
_entity_poly.pdbx_seq_one_letter_code
_entity_poly.pdbx_strand_id
1 'polypeptide(L)'
;MIYGYMRVSTSFEEKKERNQSFDRQLMILREKGIEEQNIFQDRISGGVSTKDRPQFDKMMSILKKGDMIIVTEMSRFSRSLQDLIETVNKLTAKKIGVTFLKENIVVDDNGLNPMNKFIFQLFGAFAEFEKSLIAERVKMGMQAAKMQGKKLGAKEKLSDEDKSHFVYDYYSGMPYEKLQEKYGISKPTVISTAKTLKLEPRKSRKKVD
;
A
#
# COMPACT_ATOMS: atom_id res chain seq x y z
N MET A 1 -13.77 24.51 -10.63
CA MET A 1 -13.03 24.15 -11.85
C MET A 1 -13.22 22.66 -12.16
N ILE A 2 -12.92 22.24 -13.41
CA ILE A 2 -12.98 20.83 -13.79
C ILE A 2 -11.57 20.35 -14.11
N TYR A 3 -11.18 19.22 -13.51
CA TYR A 3 -9.89 18.58 -13.69
C TYR A 3 -10.05 17.18 -14.28
N GLY A 4 -9.13 16.78 -15.12
CA GLY A 4 -9.05 15.43 -15.65
C GLY A 4 -7.95 14.64 -14.96
N TYR A 5 -8.20 13.38 -14.63
CA TYR A 5 -7.15 12.49 -14.17
C TYR A 5 -7.10 11.22 -15.01
N MET A 6 -5.90 10.84 -15.38
CA MET A 6 -5.66 9.61 -16.13
C MET A 6 -4.43 8.86 -15.64
N ARG A 7 -4.48 7.54 -15.75
CA ARG A 7 -3.42 6.65 -15.33
C ARG A 7 -3.20 5.54 -16.36
N VAL A 8 -1.94 5.29 -16.68
CA VAL A 8 -1.54 4.17 -17.53
C VAL A 8 -0.53 3.29 -16.79
N SER A 9 -0.62 1.97 -17.03
CA SER A 9 0.37 1.01 -16.52
C SER A 9 1.58 1.03 -17.46
N THR A 10 2.79 0.94 -16.90
CA THR A 10 4.02 0.76 -17.68
C THR A 10 4.48 -0.70 -17.69
N SER A 11 3.67 -1.64 -17.13
CA SER A 11 3.96 -3.07 -17.19
C SER A 11 3.84 -3.59 -18.61
N PHE A 12 4.67 -4.48 -18.99
CA PHE A 12 4.96 -5.32 -20.15
C PHE A 12 4.02 -5.35 -21.38
N GLU A 13 2.99 -4.50 -21.45
CA GLU A 13 2.21 -4.28 -22.66
C GLU A 13 3.07 -3.56 -23.68
N GLU A 14 2.94 -3.91 -24.94
CA GLU A 14 3.69 -3.29 -26.04
C GLU A 14 3.53 -1.75 -25.99
N LYS A 15 4.62 -1.06 -26.23
CA LYS A 15 4.68 0.42 -26.18
C LYS A 15 3.56 1.08 -27.01
N LYS A 16 3.08 0.38 -28.04
CA LYS A 16 1.99 0.79 -28.92
C LYS A 16 0.62 0.78 -28.22
N GLU A 17 0.29 -0.28 -27.48
CA GLU A 17 -0.99 -0.40 -26.76
C GLU A 17 -1.11 0.60 -25.61
N ARG A 18 0.02 0.88 -24.94
CA ARG A 18 0.09 1.89 -23.88
C ARG A 18 -0.21 3.30 -24.40
N ASN A 19 0.36 3.65 -25.54
CA ASN A 19 0.11 4.95 -26.14
C ASN A 19 -1.34 5.06 -26.58
N GLN A 20 -1.93 4.02 -27.19
CA GLN A 20 -3.34 4.01 -27.58
C GLN A 20 -4.28 4.17 -26.36
N SER A 21 -3.99 3.51 -25.22
CA SER A 21 -4.78 3.66 -24.01
C SER A 21 -4.69 5.08 -23.43
N PHE A 22 -3.52 5.71 -23.54
CA PHE A 22 -3.30 7.08 -23.11
C PHE A 22 -4.04 8.07 -24.01
N ASP A 23 -3.84 7.98 -25.32
CA ASP A 23 -4.44 8.87 -26.31
C ASP A 23 -5.98 8.80 -26.24
N ARG A 24 -6.53 7.61 -26.04
CA ARG A 24 -7.97 7.41 -25.86
C ARG A 24 -8.50 8.13 -24.61
N GLN A 25 -7.82 8.01 -23.46
CA GLN A 25 -8.24 8.72 -22.26
C GLN A 25 -8.18 10.22 -22.45
N LEU A 26 -7.10 10.72 -23.04
CA LEU A 26 -6.89 12.14 -23.31
C LEU A 26 -7.98 12.69 -24.26
N MET A 27 -8.30 11.97 -25.33
CA MET A 27 -9.35 12.34 -26.26
C MET A 27 -10.71 12.48 -25.54
N ILE A 28 -11.08 11.48 -24.74
CA ILE A 28 -12.34 11.51 -23.98
C ILE A 28 -12.40 12.72 -23.03
N LEU A 29 -11.31 13.02 -22.32
CA LEU A 29 -11.27 14.16 -21.40
C LEU A 29 -11.37 15.51 -22.15
N ARG A 30 -10.72 15.63 -23.31
CA ARG A 30 -10.84 16.80 -24.19
C ARG A 30 -12.26 16.99 -24.74
N GLU A 31 -12.93 15.91 -25.14
CA GLU A 31 -14.34 15.94 -25.55
C GLU A 31 -15.28 16.41 -24.42
N LYS A 32 -14.89 16.23 -23.15
CA LYS A 32 -15.60 16.79 -22.01
C LYS A 32 -15.24 18.26 -21.72
N GLY A 33 -14.47 18.91 -22.59
CA GLY A 33 -14.12 20.32 -22.49
C GLY A 33 -13.03 20.61 -21.43
N ILE A 34 -12.25 19.61 -21.02
CA ILE A 34 -11.19 19.82 -20.04
C ILE A 34 -9.94 20.31 -20.76
N GLU A 35 -9.45 21.47 -20.36
CA GLU A 35 -8.23 22.05 -20.90
C GLU A 35 -7.00 21.20 -20.48
N GLU A 36 -6.02 21.12 -21.36
CA GLU A 36 -4.84 20.28 -21.19
C GLU A 36 -4.05 20.56 -19.90
N GLN A 37 -3.97 21.83 -19.52
CA GLN A 37 -3.32 22.26 -18.27
C GLN A 37 -4.01 21.74 -17.00
N ASN A 38 -5.26 21.33 -17.11
CA ASN A 38 -6.08 20.79 -16.02
C ASN A 38 -6.13 19.26 -16.05
N ILE A 39 -5.38 18.59 -16.94
CA ILE A 39 -5.30 17.14 -17.03
C ILE A 39 -4.02 16.64 -16.36
N PHE A 40 -4.19 15.84 -15.32
CA PHE A 40 -3.11 15.22 -14.56
C PHE A 40 -2.94 13.77 -14.99
N GLN A 41 -1.67 13.34 -15.17
CA GLN A 41 -1.38 12.02 -15.69
C GLN A 41 -0.27 11.32 -14.90
N ASP A 42 -0.52 10.10 -14.47
CA ASP A 42 0.49 9.24 -13.87
C ASP A 42 0.80 8.04 -14.75
N ARG A 43 2.10 7.76 -14.91
CA ARG A 43 2.61 6.56 -15.57
C ARG A 43 3.27 5.69 -14.51
N ILE A 44 2.71 4.50 -14.24
CA ILE A 44 3.14 3.67 -13.12
C ILE A 44 3.61 2.31 -13.62
N SER A 45 4.85 1.95 -13.29
CA SER A 45 5.39 0.62 -13.58
C SER A 45 4.86 -0.43 -12.61
N GLY A 46 4.63 -1.67 -13.09
CA GLY A 46 4.06 -2.75 -12.29
C GLY A 46 4.90 -3.23 -11.11
N GLY A 47 6.17 -2.81 -11.01
CA GLY A 47 7.11 -3.19 -9.96
C GLY A 47 7.38 -2.13 -8.89
N VAL A 48 6.84 -0.92 -9.04
CA VAL A 48 7.08 0.18 -8.10
C VAL A 48 5.94 0.26 -7.08
N SER A 49 6.31 0.53 -5.83
CA SER A 49 5.38 0.73 -4.71
C SER A 49 4.17 1.58 -5.12
N THR A 50 2.99 1.15 -4.68
CA THR A 50 1.68 1.74 -4.98
C THR A 50 1.50 3.20 -4.52
N LYS A 51 2.52 3.79 -3.88
CA LYS A 51 2.46 5.13 -3.26
C LYS A 51 2.87 6.28 -4.19
N ASP A 52 3.55 6.02 -5.31
CA ASP A 52 4.03 7.10 -6.17
C ASP A 52 3.02 7.47 -7.27
N ARG A 53 2.14 8.41 -6.93
CA ARG A 53 1.21 9.05 -7.86
C ARG A 53 1.40 10.57 -7.81
N PRO A 54 2.57 11.07 -8.22
CA PRO A 54 2.94 12.47 -8.01
C PRO A 54 1.98 13.47 -8.66
N GLN A 55 1.41 13.12 -9.81
CA GLN A 55 0.44 13.99 -10.47
C GLN A 55 -0.94 13.92 -9.80
N PHE A 56 -1.34 12.76 -9.29
CA PHE A 56 -2.55 12.65 -8.47
C PHE A 56 -2.43 13.47 -7.20
N ASP A 57 -1.31 13.34 -6.49
CA ASP A 57 -1.07 14.08 -5.24
C ASP A 57 -1.00 15.59 -5.51
N LYS A 58 -0.36 16.00 -6.61
CA LYS A 58 -0.35 17.39 -7.05
C LYS A 58 -1.77 17.90 -7.34
N MET A 59 -2.57 17.14 -8.08
CA MET A 59 -3.98 17.48 -8.31
C MET A 59 -4.74 17.62 -6.99
N MET A 60 -4.62 16.62 -6.10
CA MET A 60 -5.30 16.63 -4.79
C MET A 60 -4.93 17.80 -3.90
N SER A 61 -3.74 18.36 -4.06
CA SER A 61 -3.24 19.51 -3.29
C SER A 61 -3.83 20.86 -3.74
N ILE A 62 -4.23 20.97 -5.00
CA ILE A 62 -4.76 22.22 -5.55
C ILE A 62 -6.29 22.30 -5.58
N LEU A 63 -6.97 21.15 -5.42
CA LEU A 63 -8.43 21.06 -5.45
C LEU A 63 -9.07 21.89 -4.34
N LYS A 64 -10.14 22.59 -4.70
CA LYS A 64 -10.93 23.43 -3.81
C LYS A 64 -12.39 22.96 -3.78
N LYS A 65 -13.12 23.41 -2.77
CA LYS A 65 -14.56 23.18 -2.67
C LYS A 65 -15.27 23.62 -3.95
N GLY A 66 -16.13 22.77 -4.48
CA GLY A 66 -16.89 22.99 -5.72
C GLY A 66 -16.13 22.58 -7.00
N ASP A 67 -14.89 22.10 -6.88
CA ASP A 67 -14.17 21.52 -8.02
C ASP A 67 -14.71 20.12 -8.36
N MET A 68 -14.52 19.70 -9.61
CA MET A 68 -14.92 18.41 -10.13
C MET A 68 -13.75 17.70 -10.77
N ILE A 69 -13.57 16.41 -10.47
CA ILE A 69 -12.61 15.53 -11.14
C ILE A 69 -13.37 14.66 -12.13
N ILE A 70 -12.92 14.56 -13.36
CA ILE A 70 -13.45 13.62 -14.36
C ILE A 70 -12.38 12.56 -14.64
N VAL A 71 -12.81 11.30 -14.58
CA VAL A 71 -11.97 10.13 -14.83
C VAL A 71 -12.69 9.21 -15.81
N THR A 72 -11.98 8.61 -16.73
CA THR A 72 -12.59 7.76 -17.76
C THR A 72 -13.18 6.48 -17.16
N GLU A 73 -12.52 5.88 -16.17
CA GLU A 73 -13.00 4.68 -15.47
C GLU A 73 -12.40 4.59 -14.05
N MET A 74 -13.10 3.92 -13.13
CA MET A 74 -12.68 3.76 -11.73
C MET A 74 -11.29 3.12 -11.60
N SER A 75 -10.97 2.17 -12.48
CA SER A 75 -9.68 1.46 -12.48
C SER A 75 -8.49 2.38 -12.74
N ARG A 76 -8.70 3.55 -13.33
CA ARG A 76 -7.68 4.60 -13.52
C ARG A 76 -7.51 5.46 -12.27
N PHE A 77 -8.58 5.64 -11.53
CA PHE A 77 -8.57 6.47 -10.33
C PHE A 77 -7.96 5.78 -9.13
N SER A 78 -8.28 4.51 -8.93
CA SER A 78 -7.76 3.70 -7.84
C SER A 78 -7.31 2.31 -8.29
N ARG A 79 -6.55 1.60 -7.45
CA ARG A 79 -6.08 0.23 -7.69
C ARG A 79 -6.86 -0.81 -6.90
N SER A 80 -7.50 -0.40 -5.84
CA SER A 80 -8.35 -1.24 -5.03
C SER A 80 -9.66 -0.52 -4.77
N LEU A 81 -10.69 -1.31 -4.53
CA LEU A 81 -12.00 -0.79 -4.21
C LEU A 81 -11.98 -0.03 -2.88
N GLN A 82 -11.20 -0.49 -1.90
CA GLN A 82 -11.05 0.19 -0.63
C GLN A 82 -10.44 1.59 -0.79
N ASP A 83 -9.32 1.70 -1.55
CA ASP A 83 -8.67 2.99 -1.83
C ASP A 83 -9.60 3.94 -2.59
N LEU A 84 -10.42 3.41 -3.53
CA LEU A 84 -11.44 4.17 -4.23
C LEU A 84 -12.43 4.80 -3.26
N ILE A 85 -13.01 4.00 -2.38
CA ILE A 85 -14.03 4.43 -1.41
C ILE A 85 -13.45 5.46 -0.43
N GLU A 86 -12.26 5.20 0.12
CA GLU A 86 -11.59 6.14 1.01
C GLU A 86 -11.30 7.48 0.33
N THR A 87 -10.85 7.44 -0.92
CA THR A 87 -10.53 8.65 -1.69
C THR A 87 -11.80 9.44 -2.02
N VAL A 88 -12.86 8.76 -2.48
CA VAL A 88 -14.15 9.41 -2.76
C VAL A 88 -14.73 10.02 -1.49
N ASN A 89 -14.70 9.33 -0.36
CA ASN A 89 -15.17 9.89 0.92
C ASN A 89 -14.38 11.13 1.33
N LYS A 90 -13.05 11.14 1.15
CA LYS A 90 -12.20 12.32 1.40
C LYS A 90 -12.57 13.51 0.51
N LEU A 91 -12.86 13.26 -0.77
CA LEU A 91 -13.28 14.29 -1.71
C LEU A 91 -14.67 14.85 -1.34
N THR A 92 -15.62 13.99 -1.06
CA THR A 92 -16.98 14.38 -0.63
C THR A 92 -16.96 15.22 0.66
N ALA A 93 -16.14 14.83 1.63
CA ALA A 93 -15.96 15.61 2.86
C ALA A 93 -15.42 17.02 2.61
N LYS A 94 -14.61 17.19 1.55
CA LYS A 94 -14.09 18.50 1.10
C LYS A 94 -15.04 19.22 0.13
N LYS A 95 -16.21 18.63 -0.18
CA LYS A 95 -17.16 19.12 -1.18
C LYS A 95 -16.54 19.24 -2.59
N ILE A 96 -15.76 18.26 -2.96
CA ILE A 96 -15.15 18.10 -4.29
C ILE A 96 -15.86 16.93 -4.97
N GLY A 97 -16.32 17.17 -6.19
CA GLY A 97 -17.02 16.15 -6.98
C GLY A 97 -16.05 15.23 -7.74
N VAL A 98 -16.52 14.04 -8.08
CA VAL A 98 -15.82 13.13 -9.01
C VAL A 98 -16.82 12.41 -9.91
N THR A 99 -16.47 12.30 -11.20
CA THR A 99 -17.26 11.57 -12.20
C THR A 99 -16.45 10.47 -12.81
N PHE A 100 -17.01 9.25 -12.82
CA PHE A 100 -16.49 8.09 -13.51
C PHE A 100 -17.33 7.83 -14.76
N LEU A 101 -16.76 8.15 -15.93
CA LEU A 101 -17.54 8.19 -17.18
C LEU A 101 -18.03 6.81 -17.61
N LYS A 102 -17.20 5.79 -17.55
CA LYS A 102 -17.52 4.42 -17.97
C LYS A 102 -18.62 3.79 -17.11
N GLU A 103 -18.53 3.99 -15.82
CA GLU A 103 -19.46 3.46 -14.84
C GLU A 103 -20.71 4.34 -14.68
N ASN A 104 -20.74 5.52 -15.30
CA ASN A 104 -21.79 6.51 -15.20
C ASN A 104 -22.11 6.90 -13.76
N ILE A 105 -21.07 7.03 -12.93
CA ILE A 105 -21.19 7.40 -11.51
C ILE A 105 -20.74 8.83 -11.34
N VAL A 106 -21.61 9.64 -10.74
CA VAL A 106 -21.37 11.05 -10.41
C VAL A 106 -21.50 11.22 -8.90
N VAL A 107 -20.43 11.77 -8.32
CA VAL A 107 -20.40 12.25 -6.93
C VAL A 107 -20.22 13.75 -7.02
N ASP A 108 -21.20 14.53 -6.63
CA ASP A 108 -21.14 15.99 -6.63
C ASP A 108 -20.93 16.57 -5.22
N ASP A 109 -20.97 17.88 -5.08
CA ASP A 109 -20.81 18.59 -3.81
C ASP A 109 -21.99 18.41 -2.85
N ASN A 110 -23.16 17.96 -3.35
CA ASN A 110 -24.32 17.53 -2.55
C ASN A 110 -24.19 16.07 -2.10
N GLY A 111 -23.17 15.40 -2.56
CA GLY A 111 -22.88 13.99 -2.29
C GLY A 111 -23.37 13.06 -3.38
N LEU A 112 -23.41 11.78 -3.08
CA LEU A 112 -23.93 10.76 -3.98
C LEU A 112 -25.45 10.84 -4.02
N ASN A 113 -26.04 10.78 -5.20
CA ASN A 113 -27.46 10.50 -5.31
C ASN A 113 -27.77 9.15 -4.62
N PRO A 114 -29.01 8.90 -4.19
CA PRO A 114 -29.34 7.70 -3.40
C PRO A 114 -28.91 6.39 -4.07
N MET A 115 -29.02 6.28 -5.39
CA MET A 115 -28.61 5.09 -6.14
C MET A 115 -27.09 4.94 -6.15
N ASN A 116 -26.34 6.00 -6.43
CA ASN A 116 -24.89 5.96 -6.40
C ASN A 116 -24.37 5.68 -4.98
N LYS A 117 -25.01 6.24 -3.96
CA LYS A 117 -24.69 5.95 -2.56
C LYS A 117 -24.88 4.46 -2.25
N PHE A 118 -25.97 3.87 -2.68
CA PHE A 118 -26.23 2.44 -2.52
C PHE A 118 -25.16 1.61 -3.24
N ILE A 119 -24.82 1.95 -4.48
CA ILE A 119 -23.75 1.26 -5.25
C ILE A 119 -22.42 1.36 -4.52
N PHE A 120 -22.04 2.52 -4.00
CA PHE A 120 -20.77 2.68 -3.24
C PHE A 120 -20.78 1.90 -1.93
N GLN A 121 -21.90 1.85 -1.22
CA GLN A 121 -22.04 1.01 -0.01
C GLN A 121 -21.91 -0.47 -0.34
N LEU A 122 -22.53 -0.91 -1.43
CA LEU A 122 -22.41 -2.28 -1.92
C LEU A 122 -20.95 -2.62 -2.27
N PHE A 123 -20.25 -1.74 -2.99
CA PHE A 123 -18.83 -1.90 -3.27
C PHE A 123 -17.99 -1.96 -2.00
N GLY A 124 -18.30 -1.13 -0.98
CA GLY A 124 -17.65 -1.18 0.33
C GLY A 124 -17.81 -2.53 1.00
N ALA A 125 -19.01 -3.06 1.02
CA ALA A 125 -19.30 -4.37 1.58
C ALA A 125 -18.56 -5.50 0.83
N PHE A 126 -18.48 -5.43 -0.51
CA PHE A 126 -17.69 -6.37 -1.30
C PHE A 126 -16.19 -6.31 -1.01
N ALA A 127 -15.63 -5.10 -0.85
CA ALA A 127 -14.22 -4.94 -0.53
C ALA A 127 -13.87 -5.52 0.85
N GLU A 128 -14.72 -5.34 1.85
CA GLU A 128 -14.57 -5.93 3.17
C GLU A 128 -14.71 -7.45 3.14
N PHE A 129 -15.66 -7.94 2.36
CA PHE A 129 -15.86 -9.38 2.16
C PHE A 129 -14.64 -10.03 1.50
N GLU A 130 -14.11 -9.45 0.42
CA GLU A 130 -12.90 -9.93 -0.25
C GLU A 130 -11.71 -9.98 0.70
N LYS A 131 -11.51 -8.91 1.51
CA LYS A 131 -10.46 -8.87 2.52
C LYS A 131 -10.62 -9.97 3.57
N SER A 132 -11.84 -10.23 3.99
CA SER A 132 -12.16 -11.29 4.95
C SER A 132 -11.83 -12.68 4.39
N LEU A 133 -12.20 -12.94 3.12
CA LEU A 133 -11.86 -14.19 2.43
C LEU A 133 -10.34 -14.39 2.30
N ILE A 134 -9.59 -13.33 1.98
CA ILE A 134 -8.12 -13.40 1.91
C ILE A 134 -7.54 -13.73 3.29
N ALA A 135 -8.00 -13.06 4.35
CA ALA A 135 -7.54 -13.31 5.72
C ALA A 135 -7.82 -14.76 6.16
N GLU A 136 -9.00 -15.29 5.81
CA GLU A 136 -9.36 -16.68 6.09
C GLU A 136 -8.46 -17.67 5.36
N ARG A 137 -8.22 -17.46 4.05
CA ARG A 137 -7.30 -18.29 3.26
C ARG A 137 -5.88 -18.28 3.84
N VAL A 138 -5.37 -17.11 4.23
CA VAL A 138 -4.05 -16.98 4.86
C VAL A 138 -4.01 -17.75 6.19
N LYS A 139 -5.06 -17.62 7.01
CA LYS A 139 -5.17 -18.36 8.28
C LYS A 139 -5.18 -19.88 8.08
N MET A 140 -5.97 -20.37 7.12
CA MET A 140 -5.98 -21.78 6.77
C MET A 140 -4.62 -22.25 6.23
N GLY A 141 -3.98 -21.47 5.37
CA GLY A 141 -2.64 -21.78 4.85
C GLY A 141 -1.59 -21.86 5.95
N MET A 142 -1.63 -20.93 6.92
CA MET A 142 -0.74 -20.98 8.09
C MET A 142 -1.00 -22.21 8.98
N GLN A 143 -2.26 -22.58 9.20
CA GLN A 143 -2.60 -23.79 9.94
C GLN A 143 -2.09 -25.05 9.24
N ALA A 144 -2.30 -25.17 7.93
CA ALA A 144 -1.79 -26.30 7.14
C ALA A 144 -0.26 -26.39 7.19
N ALA A 145 0.45 -25.25 7.07
CA ALA A 145 1.90 -25.21 7.19
C ALA A 145 2.39 -25.64 8.58
N LYS A 146 1.66 -25.22 9.64
CA LYS A 146 1.96 -25.63 11.02
C LYS A 146 1.76 -27.13 11.21
N MET A 147 0.71 -27.71 10.65
CA MET A 147 0.46 -29.16 10.68
C MET A 147 1.55 -29.97 9.94
N GLN A 148 2.14 -29.39 8.89
CA GLN A 148 3.29 -29.95 8.17
C GLN A 148 4.63 -29.74 8.90
N GLY A 149 4.64 -29.21 10.13
CA GLY A 149 5.86 -28.96 10.89
C GLY A 149 6.69 -27.78 10.39
N LYS A 150 6.17 -26.96 9.48
CA LYS A 150 6.89 -25.79 8.98
C LYS A 150 6.90 -24.70 10.05
N LYS A 151 8.08 -24.19 10.40
CA LYS A 151 8.21 -23.00 11.24
C LYS A 151 7.63 -21.80 10.52
N LEU A 152 6.63 -21.15 11.12
CA LEU A 152 6.03 -19.91 10.63
C LEU A 152 6.75 -18.72 11.26
N GLY A 153 6.92 -17.66 10.48
CA GLY A 153 7.55 -16.42 10.90
C GLY A 153 8.87 -16.14 10.19
N ALA A 154 9.60 -15.15 10.69
CA ALA A 154 10.91 -14.79 10.13
C ALA A 154 11.89 -15.94 10.31
N LYS A 155 12.73 -16.18 9.30
CA LYS A 155 13.83 -17.15 9.39
C LYS A 155 14.75 -16.77 10.56
N GLU A 156 15.16 -17.76 11.32
CA GLU A 156 16.17 -17.58 12.35
C GLU A 156 17.46 -17.06 11.69
N LYS A 157 18.03 -16.01 12.27
CA LYS A 157 19.24 -15.38 11.74
C LYS A 157 20.51 -16.13 12.09
N LEU A 158 20.46 -16.96 13.12
CA LEU A 158 21.59 -17.77 13.58
C LEU A 158 21.30 -19.25 13.31
N SER A 159 22.29 -19.95 12.76
CA SER A 159 22.28 -21.41 12.67
C SER A 159 22.33 -22.03 14.07
N ASP A 160 22.03 -23.32 14.20
CA ASP A 160 22.11 -23.98 15.50
C ASP A 160 23.57 -24.06 16.02
N GLU A 161 24.54 -24.12 15.13
CA GLU A 161 25.96 -24.02 15.44
C GLU A 161 26.32 -22.62 15.95
N ASP A 162 25.89 -21.58 15.26
CA ASP A 162 26.08 -20.18 15.70
C ASP A 162 25.42 -19.90 17.05
N LYS A 163 24.27 -20.50 17.32
CA LYS A 163 23.59 -20.36 18.64
C LYS A 163 24.45 -20.91 19.78
N SER A 164 25.11 -22.05 19.56
CA SER A 164 25.99 -22.64 20.56
C SER A 164 27.22 -21.74 20.84
N HIS A 165 27.83 -21.21 19.80
CA HIS A 165 28.92 -20.25 19.92
C HIS A 165 28.47 -18.92 20.52
N PHE A 166 27.26 -18.46 20.18
CA PHE A 166 26.67 -17.25 20.74
C PHE A 166 26.47 -17.36 22.25
N VAL A 167 26.01 -18.50 22.76
CA VAL A 167 25.87 -18.75 24.21
C VAL A 167 27.22 -18.61 24.92
N TYR A 168 28.27 -19.23 24.37
CA TYR A 168 29.61 -19.12 24.92
C TYR A 168 30.11 -17.67 24.94
N ASP A 169 30.02 -16.97 23.81
CA ASP A 169 30.46 -15.58 23.70
C ASP A 169 29.64 -14.63 24.56
N TYR A 170 28.37 -14.94 24.72
CA TYR A 170 27.48 -14.17 25.61
C TYR A 170 27.93 -14.30 27.08
N TYR A 171 28.19 -15.50 27.58
CA TYR A 171 28.63 -15.71 28.97
C TYR A 171 30.08 -15.30 29.21
N SER A 172 30.95 -15.32 28.20
CA SER A 172 32.33 -14.80 28.29
C SER A 172 32.39 -13.27 28.47
N GLY A 173 31.23 -12.59 28.39
CA GLY A 173 31.18 -11.14 28.59
C GLY A 173 31.49 -10.33 27.32
N MET A 174 31.51 -10.94 26.14
CA MET A 174 31.76 -10.24 24.86
C MET A 174 30.79 -9.06 24.72
N PRO A 175 31.26 -7.81 24.45
CA PRO A 175 30.40 -6.65 24.26
C PRO A 175 29.33 -6.85 23.18
N TYR A 176 28.16 -6.19 23.33
CA TYR A 176 27.07 -6.30 22.35
C TYR A 176 27.50 -5.88 20.94
N GLU A 177 28.36 -4.89 20.82
CA GLU A 177 28.89 -4.40 19.54
C GLU A 177 29.70 -5.52 18.82
N LYS A 178 30.53 -6.26 19.57
CA LYS A 178 31.29 -7.39 19.01
C LYS A 178 30.40 -8.58 18.66
N LEU A 179 29.33 -8.84 19.45
CA LEU A 179 28.34 -9.87 19.09
C LEU A 179 27.58 -9.51 17.80
N GLN A 180 27.24 -8.22 17.62
CA GLN A 180 26.60 -7.76 16.40
C GLN A 180 27.52 -7.97 15.17
N GLU A 181 28.77 -7.60 15.29
CA GLU A 181 29.77 -7.74 14.22
C GLU A 181 30.03 -9.20 13.88
N LYS A 182 30.30 -10.02 14.90
CA LYS A 182 30.63 -11.45 14.73
C LYS A 182 29.50 -12.27 14.08
N TYR A 183 28.26 -12.00 14.44
CA TYR A 183 27.09 -12.76 13.98
C TYR A 183 26.25 -12.04 12.90
N GLY A 184 26.65 -10.85 12.47
CA GLY A 184 25.92 -10.08 11.45
C GLY A 184 24.48 -9.72 11.84
N ILE A 185 24.21 -9.50 13.14
CA ILE A 185 22.88 -9.27 13.67
C ILE A 185 22.80 -7.92 14.40
N SER A 186 21.62 -7.31 14.40
CA SER A 186 21.40 -6.04 15.11
C SER A 186 21.31 -6.23 16.64
N LYS A 187 21.58 -5.16 17.41
CA LYS A 187 21.47 -5.18 18.87
C LYS A 187 20.11 -5.67 19.39
N PRO A 188 18.95 -5.26 18.83
CA PRO A 188 17.67 -5.87 19.20
C PRO A 188 17.63 -7.39 18.97
N THR A 189 18.27 -7.86 17.89
CA THR A 189 18.34 -9.30 17.58
C THR A 189 19.23 -10.03 18.59
N VAL A 190 20.36 -9.44 19.03
CA VAL A 190 21.20 -10.01 20.11
C VAL A 190 20.39 -10.23 21.37
N ILE A 191 19.63 -9.21 21.77
CA ILE A 191 18.78 -9.26 22.99
C ILE A 191 17.67 -10.29 22.83
N SER A 192 16.98 -10.32 21.70
CA SER A 192 15.91 -11.30 21.46
C SER A 192 16.43 -12.73 21.38
N THR A 193 17.60 -12.95 20.78
CA THR A 193 18.27 -14.26 20.73
C THR A 193 18.64 -14.74 22.13
N ALA A 194 19.25 -13.87 22.94
CA ALA A 194 19.57 -14.20 24.32
C ALA A 194 18.31 -14.59 25.12
N LYS A 195 17.21 -13.86 24.94
CA LYS A 195 15.92 -14.18 25.57
C LYS A 195 15.34 -15.50 25.09
N THR A 196 15.39 -15.77 23.77
CA THR A 196 14.91 -17.04 23.19
C THR A 196 15.71 -18.24 23.69
N LEU A 197 17.02 -18.08 23.88
CA LEU A 197 17.92 -19.08 24.43
C LEU A 197 17.86 -19.13 25.97
N LYS A 198 16.98 -18.36 26.60
CA LYS A 198 16.79 -18.28 28.07
C LYS A 198 18.08 -17.92 28.82
N LEU A 199 18.94 -17.09 28.21
CA LEU A 199 20.15 -16.63 28.88
C LEU A 199 19.82 -15.52 29.87
N GLU A 200 20.55 -15.49 31.00
CA GLU A 200 20.35 -14.45 32.01
C GLU A 200 20.66 -13.05 31.45
N PRO A 201 19.83 -12.04 31.78
CA PRO A 201 20.09 -10.68 31.37
C PRO A 201 21.42 -10.19 31.97
N ARG A 202 22.27 -9.61 31.16
CA ARG A 202 23.51 -8.97 31.67
C ARG A 202 23.15 -7.75 32.51
N LYS A 203 23.68 -7.69 33.71
CA LYS A 203 23.57 -6.51 34.57
C LYS A 203 24.20 -5.32 33.84
N SER A 204 23.48 -4.22 33.71
CA SER A 204 23.99 -2.95 33.16
C SER A 204 25.24 -2.57 33.97
N ARG A 205 26.40 -2.45 33.33
CA ARG A 205 27.55 -1.79 33.94
C ARG A 205 27.12 -0.34 34.21
N LYS A 206 26.93 0.03 35.49
CA LYS A 206 26.89 1.44 35.89
C LYS A 206 28.18 2.07 35.36
N LYS A 207 28.05 3.14 34.59
CA LYS A 207 29.18 4.03 34.34
C LYS A 207 29.70 4.45 35.71
N VAL A 208 30.90 4.09 36.01
CA VAL A 208 31.66 4.70 37.10
C VAL A 208 32.13 6.02 36.50
N ASP A 209 31.59 7.11 37.04
CA ASP A 209 32.02 8.47 36.71
C ASP A 209 33.48 8.69 37.11
#